data_bd75752e1fc1a6fea37c016cbf111bfd
#
_entry.id   bd75752e1fc1a6fea37c016cbf111bfd
#
_cell.length_a   1.000
_cell.length_b   1.000
_cell.length_c   1.000
_cell.angle_alpha   90.00
_cell.angle_beta   90.00
_cell.angle_gamma   90.00
#
_symmetry.space_group_name_H-M   'P 1'
#
loop_
_entity.id
_entity.type
_entity.pdbx_description
1 polymer ?
#
loop_
_entity_poly.entity_id
_entity_poly.type
_entity_poly.pdbx_seq_one_letter_code
_entity_poly.pdbx_strand_id
1 'polypeptide(L)'
;MWTTMTTLNLIELTCPVCANDFRSQTVVATNGFGGKRTDFHERAAGMQPLPYFVHLCAHCGYAGVERDFSEAAEPTEGLREFVWSTLAPALRRELPAGSLKYEHAAKVAEWQGSDPRYLADLHLRAAWCAVDELDTEAERYFRRHAAWRFAEALSQYEGVPADERAVLTYLVGELWRRIGDTTQAAEWFEKVADEVTDESTQAWVIDAAKQQRRQPREWFA
;
A
#
# COMPACT_ATOMS: atom_id res chain seq x y z
N MET A 1 23.06 23.30 2.90
CA MET A 1 21.67 22.89 2.65
C MET A 1 21.59 21.42 3.01
N TRP A 2 21.09 21.06 4.17
CA TRP A 2 21.05 19.68 4.64
C TRP A 2 19.83 19.02 3.98
N THR A 3 20.06 18.21 2.96
CA THR A 3 19.05 17.29 2.47
C THR A 3 18.87 16.22 3.55
N THR A 4 17.76 16.26 4.26
CA THR A 4 17.41 15.19 5.20
C THR A 4 17.17 13.92 4.41
N MET A 5 18.17 13.06 4.35
CA MET A 5 18.02 11.71 3.78
C MET A 5 17.10 10.89 4.68
N THR A 6 16.45 9.88 4.14
CA THR A 6 15.74 8.89 4.96
C THR A 6 16.72 8.26 5.95
N THR A 7 16.41 8.34 7.24
CA THR A 7 17.21 7.76 8.31
C THR A 7 16.45 6.64 8.99
N LEU A 8 17.14 5.57 9.31
CA LEU A 8 16.59 4.37 9.91
C LEU A 8 17.20 4.14 11.29
N ASN A 9 16.42 3.52 12.18
CA ASN A 9 16.88 2.98 13.45
C ASN A 9 16.69 1.47 13.48
N LEU A 10 17.56 0.76 14.20
CA LEU A 10 17.39 -0.66 14.48
C LEU A 10 16.45 -0.81 15.68
N ILE A 11 15.49 -1.71 15.55
CA ILE A 11 14.56 -2.08 16.61
C ILE A 11 14.60 -3.60 16.82
N GLU A 12 14.34 -4.03 18.04
CA GLU A 12 14.15 -5.44 18.39
C GLU A 12 12.65 -5.68 18.59
N LEU A 13 12.13 -6.71 17.93
CA LEU A 13 10.72 -7.07 17.94
C LEU A 13 10.57 -8.53 18.31
N THR A 14 9.53 -8.83 19.11
CA THR A 14 9.12 -10.20 19.40
C THR A 14 7.90 -10.55 18.56
N CYS A 15 7.96 -11.64 17.82
CA CYS A 15 6.83 -12.07 16.97
C CYS A 15 5.68 -12.62 17.84
N PRO A 16 4.45 -12.06 17.75
CA PRO A 16 3.33 -12.55 18.56
C PRO A 16 2.87 -13.96 18.18
N VAL A 17 3.20 -14.41 16.95
CA VAL A 17 2.77 -15.72 16.44
C VAL A 17 3.71 -16.86 16.87
N CYS A 18 5.02 -16.65 16.78
CA CYS A 18 6.02 -17.71 17.02
C CYS A 18 6.96 -17.43 18.20
N ALA A 19 6.78 -16.27 18.87
CA ALA A 19 7.59 -15.81 20.01
C ALA A 19 9.11 -15.68 19.71
N ASN A 20 9.49 -15.62 18.42
CA ASN A 20 10.88 -15.45 18.03
C ASN A 20 11.25 -13.96 18.05
N ASP A 21 12.35 -13.63 18.69
CA ASP A 21 12.93 -12.28 18.67
C ASP A 21 13.69 -12.07 17.36
N PHE A 22 13.54 -10.90 16.77
CA PHE A 22 14.24 -10.54 15.53
C PHE A 22 14.52 -9.05 15.47
N ARG A 23 15.55 -8.69 14.70
CA ARG A 23 15.89 -7.31 14.44
C ARG A 23 15.22 -6.82 13.16
N SER A 24 14.71 -5.60 13.23
CA SER A 24 14.13 -4.89 12.10
C SER A 24 14.62 -3.44 12.05
N GLN A 25 14.24 -2.73 11.00
CA GLN A 25 14.54 -1.31 10.85
C GLN A 25 13.25 -0.53 10.76
N THR A 26 13.20 0.64 11.43
CA THR A 26 12.08 1.59 11.36
C THR A 26 12.56 2.96 10.90
N VAL A 27 11.66 3.74 10.29
CA VAL A 27 11.97 5.10 9.80
C VAL A 27 11.95 6.09 10.96
N VAL A 28 13.05 6.82 11.14
CA VAL A 28 13.14 7.94 12.09
C VAL A 28 12.77 9.26 11.44
N ALA A 29 13.27 9.47 10.21
CA ALA A 29 12.97 10.67 9.43
C ALA A 29 13.04 10.35 7.94
N THR A 30 12.23 11.04 7.16
CA THR A 30 12.23 10.94 5.69
C THR A 30 11.87 12.30 5.08
N ASN A 31 11.83 12.37 3.76
CA ASN A 31 11.48 13.58 2.99
C ASN A 31 10.59 13.21 1.80
N GLY A 32 9.94 14.22 1.19
CA GLY A 32 9.13 14.09 -0.03
C GLY A 32 9.77 14.72 -1.27
N PHE A 33 11.08 14.96 -1.29
CA PHE A 33 11.76 15.73 -2.34
C PHE A 33 11.92 14.97 -3.67
N GLY A 34 11.60 13.67 -3.70
CA GLY A 34 11.59 12.85 -4.91
C GLY A 34 10.36 13.04 -5.80
N GLY A 35 9.43 13.91 -5.41
CA GLY A 35 8.19 14.18 -6.14
C GLY A 35 7.06 13.21 -5.82
N LYS A 36 5.89 13.48 -6.41
CA LYS A 36 4.67 12.68 -6.20
C LYS A 36 4.16 12.14 -7.53
N ARG A 37 4.02 10.83 -7.61
CA ARG A 37 3.45 10.17 -8.80
C ARG A 37 1.93 10.37 -8.85
N THR A 38 1.35 10.20 -10.02
CA THR A 38 -0.10 10.37 -10.23
C THR A 38 -0.96 9.31 -9.53
N ASP A 39 -0.38 8.22 -9.06
CA ASP A 39 -1.00 7.24 -8.15
C ASP A 39 -0.76 7.55 -6.66
N PHE A 40 -0.39 8.81 -6.36
CA PHE A 40 -0.09 9.33 -5.03
C PHE A 40 1.17 8.78 -4.35
N HIS A 41 1.97 7.98 -5.04
CA HIS A 41 3.26 7.56 -4.51
C HIS A 41 4.18 8.77 -4.32
N GLU A 42 4.38 9.18 -3.08
CA GLU A 42 5.30 10.22 -2.69
C GLU A 42 6.68 9.61 -2.47
N ARG A 43 7.67 10.14 -3.18
CA ARG A 43 9.03 9.58 -3.17
C ARG A 43 9.99 10.44 -2.35
N ALA A 44 10.84 9.77 -1.59
CA ALA A 44 11.98 10.43 -0.97
C ALA A 44 13.10 10.67 -2.01
N ALA A 45 13.86 11.75 -1.81
CA ALA A 45 15.15 11.88 -2.47
C ALA A 45 16.13 10.93 -1.76
N GLY A 46 16.55 9.87 -2.44
CA GLY A 46 17.41 8.80 -1.90
C GLY A 46 16.64 7.54 -1.51
N MET A 47 16.96 6.97 -0.34
CA MET A 47 16.36 5.73 0.13
C MET A 47 14.85 5.89 0.36
N GLN A 48 14.08 4.96 -0.21
CA GLN A 48 12.62 4.95 -0.08
C GLN A 48 12.21 4.40 1.30
N PRO A 49 11.28 5.07 2.03
CA PRO A 49 10.93 4.71 3.39
C PRO A 49 9.95 3.54 3.50
N LEU A 50 9.14 3.27 2.47
CA LEU A 50 8.02 2.33 2.50
C LEU A 50 8.38 0.93 3.04
N PRO A 51 9.49 0.28 2.64
CA PRO A 51 9.84 -1.06 3.12
C PRO A 51 10.09 -1.17 4.63
N TYR A 52 10.18 -0.03 5.32
CA TYR A 52 10.52 0.06 6.74
C TYR A 52 9.34 0.45 7.64
N PHE A 53 8.13 0.64 7.07
CA PHE A 53 6.91 0.83 7.85
C PHE A 53 6.20 -0.48 8.19
N VAL A 54 6.60 -1.59 7.56
CA VAL A 54 6.10 -2.93 7.82
C VAL A 54 7.26 -3.85 8.14
N HIS A 55 7.08 -4.66 9.19
CA HIS A 55 8.06 -5.62 9.67
C HIS A 55 7.59 -7.03 9.35
N LEU A 56 8.53 -7.93 9.07
CA LEU A 56 8.24 -9.32 8.76
C LEU A 56 9.14 -10.21 9.60
N CYS A 57 8.54 -11.13 10.33
CA CYS A 57 9.25 -12.17 11.05
C CYS A 57 9.82 -13.19 10.07
N ALA A 58 11.15 -13.22 9.91
CA ALA A 58 11.82 -14.14 9.01
C ALA A 58 11.70 -15.62 9.40
N HIS A 59 11.20 -15.93 10.61
CA HIS A 59 11.01 -17.29 11.09
C HIS A 59 9.67 -17.90 10.66
N CYS A 60 8.57 -17.14 10.71
CA CYS A 60 7.24 -17.67 10.38
C CYS A 60 6.51 -16.90 9.27
N GLY A 61 6.98 -15.73 8.87
CA GLY A 61 6.34 -14.92 7.82
C GLY A 61 5.22 -14.00 8.31
N TYR A 62 4.91 -13.96 9.60
CA TYR A 62 3.99 -12.96 10.13
C TYR A 62 4.52 -11.56 9.83
N ALA A 63 3.65 -10.68 9.30
CA ALA A 63 4.01 -9.31 8.98
C ALA A 63 2.92 -8.34 9.44
N GLY A 64 3.35 -7.13 9.83
CA GLY A 64 2.49 -6.06 10.31
C GLY A 64 3.29 -4.79 10.57
N VAL A 65 2.62 -3.74 11.05
CA VAL A 65 3.28 -2.53 11.50
C VAL A 65 3.87 -2.72 12.92
N GLU A 66 4.72 -1.82 13.37
CA GLU A 66 5.46 -1.96 14.63
C GLU A 66 4.55 -2.29 15.85
N ARG A 67 3.39 -1.65 15.96
CA ARG A 67 2.42 -1.89 17.04
C ARG A 67 1.88 -3.34 17.08
N ASP A 68 1.86 -4.04 15.95
CA ASP A 68 1.37 -5.42 15.85
C ASP A 68 2.36 -6.44 16.43
N PHE A 69 3.54 -5.97 16.81
CA PHE A 69 4.60 -6.72 17.50
C PHE A 69 4.75 -6.31 18.98
N SER A 70 3.85 -5.48 19.50
CA SER A 70 3.87 -5.09 20.91
C SER A 70 3.48 -6.27 21.83
N GLU A 71 3.90 -6.23 23.09
CA GLU A 71 3.57 -7.26 24.09
C GLU A 71 2.06 -7.43 24.32
N ALA A 72 1.25 -6.41 23.99
CA ALA A 72 -0.20 -6.44 24.07
C ALA A 72 -0.88 -7.07 22.85
N ALA A 73 -0.13 -7.43 21.80
CA ALA A 73 -0.66 -8.04 20.59
C ALA A 73 -0.85 -9.55 20.80
N GLU A 74 -2.00 -9.94 21.34
CA GLU A 74 -2.37 -11.35 21.41
C GLU A 74 -2.84 -11.85 20.04
N PRO A 75 -2.27 -12.95 19.50
CA PRO A 75 -2.70 -13.50 18.23
C PRO A 75 -4.13 -14.06 18.36
N THR A 76 -4.99 -13.70 17.41
CA THR A 76 -6.34 -14.26 17.28
C THR A 76 -6.26 -15.79 17.13
N GLU A 77 -7.25 -16.49 17.69
CA GLU A 77 -7.35 -17.94 17.56
C GLU A 77 -7.26 -18.39 16.08
N GLY A 78 -6.44 -19.37 15.79
CA GLY A 78 -6.18 -19.85 14.42
C GLY A 78 -5.15 -19.06 13.60
N LEU A 79 -4.76 -17.85 14.02
CA LEU A 79 -3.76 -17.05 13.31
C LEU A 79 -2.42 -17.79 13.17
N ARG A 80 -2.01 -18.50 14.20
CA ARG A 80 -0.78 -19.31 14.19
C ARG A 80 -0.81 -20.36 13.08
N GLU A 81 -1.91 -21.10 12.97
CA GLU A 81 -2.08 -22.13 11.94
C GLU A 81 -2.07 -21.53 10.54
N PHE A 82 -2.80 -20.44 10.34
CA PHE A 82 -2.80 -19.69 9.08
C PHE A 82 -1.39 -19.24 8.67
N VAL A 83 -0.64 -18.62 9.58
CA VAL A 83 0.70 -18.12 9.30
C VAL A 83 1.64 -19.27 8.91
N TRP A 84 1.63 -20.38 9.65
CA TRP A 84 2.50 -21.52 9.36
C TRP A 84 2.12 -22.28 8.09
N SER A 85 0.85 -22.38 7.75
CA SER A 85 0.39 -23.08 6.55
C SER A 85 0.49 -22.21 5.28
N THR A 86 0.31 -20.89 5.41
CA THR A 86 0.15 -20.01 4.24
C THR A 86 1.35 -19.09 4.02
N LEU A 87 1.91 -18.49 5.07
CA LEU A 87 2.96 -17.49 4.93
C LEU A 87 4.37 -18.08 5.03
N ALA A 88 4.60 -18.98 5.98
CA ALA A 88 5.91 -19.58 6.18
C ALA A 88 6.49 -20.28 4.93
N PRO A 89 5.69 -21.02 4.12
CA PRO A 89 6.19 -21.66 2.90
C PRO A 89 6.68 -20.68 1.82
N ALA A 90 6.21 -19.43 1.85
CA ALA A 90 6.60 -18.37 0.90
C ALA A 90 7.92 -17.69 1.28
N LEU A 91 8.42 -17.90 2.50
CA LEU A 91 9.67 -17.31 2.96
C LEU A 91 10.86 -17.85 2.17
N ARG A 92 11.70 -16.94 1.72
CA ARG A 92 13.01 -17.25 1.13
C ARG A 92 14.11 -16.90 2.12
N ARG A 93 15.31 -17.43 1.90
CA ARG A 93 16.48 -17.18 2.78
C ARG A 93 17.07 -15.78 2.62
N GLU A 94 16.64 -15.05 1.59
CA GLU A 94 17.08 -13.69 1.31
C GLU A 94 16.32 -12.68 2.17
N LEU A 95 16.88 -11.47 2.31
CA LEU A 95 16.19 -10.37 2.97
C LEU A 95 14.86 -10.11 2.26
N PRO A 96 13.74 -10.07 2.99
CA PRO A 96 12.44 -9.92 2.37
C PRO A 96 12.31 -8.55 1.71
N ALA A 97 11.92 -8.56 0.44
CA ALA A 97 11.57 -7.38 -0.33
C ALA A 97 10.43 -6.60 0.34
N GLY A 98 10.37 -5.30 0.11
CA GLY A 98 9.32 -4.45 0.68
C GLY A 98 7.92 -4.88 0.22
N SER A 99 7.77 -5.22 -1.06
CA SER A 99 6.54 -5.74 -1.65
C SER A 99 6.05 -7.01 -0.95
N LEU A 100 6.95 -7.95 -0.66
CA LEU A 100 6.63 -9.19 0.08
C LEU A 100 6.16 -8.91 1.51
N LYS A 101 6.79 -7.95 2.20
CA LYS A 101 6.36 -7.57 3.56
C LYS A 101 4.91 -7.08 3.57
N TYR A 102 4.56 -6.19 2.62
CA TYR A 102 3.19 -5.69 2.49
C TYR A 102 2.21 -6.76 2.05
N GLU A 103 2.61 -7.69 1.16
CA GLU A 103 1.79 -8.83 0.76
C GLU A 103 1.43 -9.70 1.97
N HIS A 104 2.43 -10.04 2.79
CA HIS A 104 2.21 -10.82 4.01
C HIS A 104 1.32 -10.09 5.01
N ALA A 105 1.53 -8.77 5.19
CA ALA A 105 0.67 -7.95 6.04
C ALA A 105 -0.77 -7.90 5.51
N ALA A 106 -0.96 -7.79 4.19
CA ALA A 106 -2.28 -7.82 3.56
C ALA A 106 -2.99 -9.17 3.78
N LYS A 107 -2.28 -10.29 3.65
CA LYS A 107 -2.83 -11.64 3.91
C LYS A 107 -3.21 -11.83 5.39
N VAL A 108 -2.41 -11.31 6.33
CA VAL A 108 -2.75 -11.33 7.76
C VAL A 108 -3.99 -10.48 8.02
N ALA A 109 -4.04 -9.26 7.49
CA ALA A 109 -5.16 -8.36 7.65
C ALA A 109 -6.46 -8.91 7.03
N GLU A 110 -6.37 -9.53 5.86
CA GLU A 110 -7.51 -10.20 5.21
C GLU A 110 -8.03 -11.37 6.05
N TRP A 111 -7.14 -12.21 6.56
CA TRP A 111 -7.49 -13.31 7.45
C TRP A 111 -8.17 -12.81 8.74
N GLN A 112 -7.76 -11.65 9.25
CA GLN A 112 -8.37 -10.99 10.42
C GLN A 112 -9.69 -10.28 10.10
N GLY A 113 -10.14 -10.25 8.85
CA GLY A 113 -11.39 -9.60 8.43
C GLY A 113 -11.29 -8.07 8.39
N SER A 114 -10.12 -7.53 8.13
CA SER A 114 -9.95 -6.08 7.97
C SER A 114 -10.77 -5.53 6.80
N ASP A 115 -11.13 -4.24 6.90
CA ASP A 115 -11.94 -3.58 5.88
C ASP A 115 -11.24 -3.50 4.52
N PRO A 116 -12.02 -3.45 3.41
CA PRO A 116 -11.47 -3.44 2.06
C PRO A 116 -10.53 -2.26 1.77
N ARG A 117 -10.77 -1.10 2.39
CA ARG A 117 -9.93 0.08 2.19
C ARG A 117 -8.53 -0.13 2.78
N TYR A 118 -8.44 -0.68 3.99
CA TYR A 118 -7.15 -1.01 4.60
C TYR A 118 -6.38 -2.05 3.78
N LEU A 119 -7.07 -3.08 3.29
CA LEU A 119 -6.47 -4.08 2.40
C LEU A 119 -5.97 -3.45 1.09
N ALA A 120 -6.75 -2.52 0.51
CA ALA A 120 -6.35 -1.78 -0.67
C ALA A 120 -5.07 -0.96 -0.45
N ASP A 121 -4.96 -0.27 0.70
CA ASP A 121 -3.77 0.50 1.06
C ASP A 121 -2.53 -0.38 1.19
N LEU A 122 -2.64 -1.57 1.77
CA LEU A 122 -1.52 -2.51 1.86
C LEU A 122 -1.07 -2.99 0.48
N HIS A 123 -2.00 -3.36 -0.40
CA HIS A 123 -1.67 -3.74 -1.78
C HIS A 123 -1.09 -2.58 -2.59
N LEU A 124 -1.59 -1.35 -2.41
CA LEU A 124 -1.05 -0.17 -3.06
C LEU A 124 0.41 0.08 -2.65
N ARG A 125 0.71 -0.02 -1.37
CA ARG A 125 2.08 0.11 -0.85
C ARG A 125 2.99 -1.04 -1.33
N ALA A 126 2.47 -2.26 -1.43
CA ALA A 126 3.18 -3.37 -2.06
C ALA A 126 3.54 -3.06 -3.52
N ALA A 127 2.59 -2.49 -4.29
CA ALA A 127 2.82 -2.07 -5.67
C ALA A 127 3.90 -0.99 -5.78
N TRP A 128 3.90 -0.01 -4.88
CA TRP A 128 4.93 1.03 -4.85
C TRP A 128 6.32 0.48 -4.50
N CYS A 129 6.40 -0.49 -3.58
CA CYS A 129 7.65 -1.19 -3.31
C CYS A 129 8.12 -1.98 -4.53
N ALA A 130 7.22 -2.70 -5.22
CA ALA A 130 7.54 -3.45 -6.43
C ALA A 130 8.09 -2.56 -7.57
N VAL A 131 7.59 -1.30 -7.69
CA VAL A 131 8.18 -0.29 -8.60
C VAL A 131 9.65 -0.02 -8.27
N ASP A 132 9.98 0.14 -6.98
CA ASP A 132 11.34 0.43 -6.54
C ASP A 132 12.25 -0.80 -6.65
N GLU A 133 11.68 -2.00 -6.58
CA GLU A 133 12.32 -3.30 -6.77
C GLU A 133 12.49 -3.68 -8.24
N LEU A 134 11.92 -2.89 -9.16
CA LEU A 134 11.90 -3.14 -10.61
C LEU A 134 11.20 -4.47 -10.98
N ASP A 135 10.28 -4.92 -10.14
CA ASP A 135 9.45 -6.10 -10.37
C ASP A 135 8.10 -5.70 -10.99
N THR A 136 8.06 -5.68 -12.31
CA THR A 136 6.87 -5.27 -13.09
C THR A 136 5.72 -6.26 -12.99
N GLU A 137 5.97 -7.54 -12.73
CA GLU A 137 4.93 -8.54 -12.56
C GLU A 137 4.24 -8.36 -11.20
N ALA A 138 5.02 -8.24 -10.13
CA ALA A 138 4.52 -7.95 -8.80
C ALA A 138 3.79 -6.59 -8.76
N GLU A 139 4.35 -5.54 -9.41
CA GLU A 139 3.69 -4.24 -9.54
C GLU A 139 2.28 -4.37 -10.11
N ARG A 140 2.13 -5.06 -11.25
CA ARG A 140 0.82 -5.24 -11.91
C ARG A 140 -0.14 -6.05 -11.06
N TYR A 141 0.35 -7.10 -10.42
CA TYR A 141 -0.43 -7.93 -9.50
C TYR A 141 -1.00 -7.09 -8.35
N PHE A 142 -0.15 -6.35 -7.63
CA PHE A 142 -0.58 -5.57 -6.48
C PHE A 142 -1.46 -4.38 -6.85
N ARG A 143 -1.20 -3.70 -7.98
CA ARG A 143 -2.07 -2.63 -8.48
C ARG A 143 -3.48 -3.13 -8.77
N ARG A 144 -3.62 -4.29 -9.37
CA ARG A 144 -4.92 -4.91 -9.65
C ARG A 144 -5.68 -5.20 -8.35
N HIS A 145 -5.00 -5.80 -7.36
CA HIS A 145 -5.60 -6.09 -6.07
C HIS A 145 -6.00 -4.80 -5.33
N ALA A 146 -5.16 -3.78 -5.33
CA ALA A 146 -5.48 -2.48 -4.76
C ALA A 146 -6.73 -1.86 -5.43
N ALA A 147 -6.78 -1.87 -6.78
CA ALA A 147 -7.92 -1.34 -7.53
C ALA A 147 -9.24 -2.07 -7.17
N TRP A 148 -9.22 -3.40 -7.09
CA TRP A 148 -10.40 -4.16 -6.71
C TRP A 148 -10.87 -3.86 -5.28
N ARG A 149 -9.95 -3.81 -4.32
CA ARG A 149 -10.28 -3.52 -2.92
C ARG A 149 -10.75 -2.09 -2.71
N PHE A 150 -10.19 -1.09 -3.39
CA PHE A 150 -10.71 0.27 -3.37
C PHE A 150 -12.10 0.36 -4.02
N ALA A 151 -12.33 -0.34 -5.13
CA ALA A 151 -13.65 -0.42 -5.76
C ALA A 151 -14.69 -1.08 -4.83
N GLU A 152 -14.30 -2.13 -4.11
CA GLU A 152 -15.14 -2.77 -3.08
C GLU A 152 -15.47 -1.79 -1.96
N ALA A 153 -14.48 -1.07 -1.41
CA ALA A 153 -14.69 -0.07 -0.37
C ALA A 153 -15.65 1.05 -0.85
N LEU A 154 -15.48 1.54 -2.09
CA LEU A 154 -16.34 2.55 -2.69
C LEU A 154 -17.78 2.06 -2.91
N SER A 155 -18.00 0.76 -3.11
CA SER A 155 -19.34 0.17 -3.26
C SER A 155 -20.11 0.10 -1.95
N GLN A 156 -19.44 0.16 -0.80
CA GLN A 156 -20.03 0.19 0.52
C GLN A 156 -20.26 1.66 0.91
N TYR A 157 -21.53 2.02 1.20
CA TYR A 157 -21.90 3.42 1.48
C TYR A 157 -21.10 4.05 2.62
N GLU A 158 -20.79 3.29 3.66
CA GLU A 158 -20.03 3.74 4.84
C GLU A 158 -18.52 3.40 4.75
N GLY A 159 -18.08 2.74 3.69
CA GLY A 159 -16.69 2.26 3.55
C GLY A 159 -15.67 3.37 3.26
N VAL A 160 -16.13 4.52 2.75
CA VAL A 160 -15.28 5.66 2.38
C VAL A 160 -15.99 6.97 2.70
N PRO A 161 -15.36 7.90 3.45
CA PRO A 161 -15.90 9.23 3.68
C PRO A 161 -16.23 9.96 2.38
N ALA A 162 -17.33 10.73 2.38
CA ALA A 162 -17.84 11.38 1.18
C ALA A 162 -16.82 12.32 0.52
N ASP A 163 -16.02 13.01 1.32
CA ASP A 163 -14.95 13.93 0.87
C ASP A 163 -13.71 13.22 0.31
N GLU A 164 -13.57 11.91 0.52
CA GLU A 164 -12.45 11.12 -0.01
C GLU A 164 -12.84 10.32 -1.27
N ARG A 165 -14.14 10.14 -1.54
CA ARG A 165 -14.64 9.27 -2.60
C ARG A 165 -14.12 9.65 -3.99
N ALA A 166 -14.16 10.94 -4.35
CA ALA A 166 -13.67 11.42 -5.65
C ALA A 166 -12.17 11.09 -5.85
N VAL A 167 -11.36 11.26 -4.81
CA VAL A 167 -9.92 10.98 -4.85
C VAL A 167 -9.66 9.48 -5.00
N LEU A 168 -10.38 8.63 -4.26
CA LEU A 168 -10.25 7.18 -4.38
C LEU A 168 -10.77 6.66 -5.72
N THR A 169 -11.85 7.24 -6.25
CA THR A 169 -12.38 6.92 -7.58
C THR A 169 -11.34 7.22 -8.68
N TYR A 170 -10.68 8.38 -8.59
CA TYR A 170 -9.55 8.71 -9.45
C TYR A 170 -8.41 7.69 -9.30
N LEU A 171 -8.05 7.33 -8.07
CA LEU A 171 -6.96 6.39 -7.80
C LEU A 171 -7.24 5.02 -8.42
N VAL A 172 -8.46 4.50 -8.34
CA VAL A 172 -8.84 3.25 -8.99
C VAL A 172 -8.62 3.34 -10.51
N GLY A 173 -9.05 4.44 -11.15
CA GLY A 173 -8.80 4.69 -12.56
C GLY A 173 -7.30 4.72 -12.91
N GLU A 174 -6.51 5.36 -12.08
CA GLU A 174 -5.06 5.46 -12.27
C GLU A 174 -4.35 4.10 -12.10
N LEU A 175 -4.80 3.27 -11.17
CA LEU A 175 -4.27 1.92 -10.99
C LEU A 175 -4.54 1.04 -12.21
N TRP A 176 -5.76 1.07 -12.76
CA TRP A 176 -6.11 0.37 -13.99
C TRP A 176 -5.30 0.88 -15.19
N ARG A 177 -5.13 2.20 -15.31
CA ARG A 177 -4.30 2.79 -16.35
C ARG A 177 -2.87 2.26 -16.32
N ARG A 178 -2.27 2.21 -15.12
CA ARG A 178 -0.87 1.78 -14.94
C ARG A 178 -0.61 0.32 -15.23
N ILE A 179 -1.62 -0.52 -15.15
CA ILE A 179 -1.50 -1.93 -15.56
C ILE A 179 -1.91 -2.16 -17.02
N GLY A 180 -2.32 -1.09 -17.73
CA GLY A 180 -2.64 -1.12 -19.16
C GLY A 180 -4.09 -1.45 -19.48
N ASP A 181 -4.99 -1.52 -18.50
CA ASP A 181 -6.43 -1.66 -18.73
C ASP A 181 -7.06 -0.29 -18.95
N THR A 182 -6.96 0.19 -20.17
CA THR A 182 -7.45 1.53 -20.57
C THR A 182 -8.98 1.64 -20.53
N THR A 183 -9.70 0.54 -20.70
CA THR A 183 -11.15 0.51 -20.65
C THR A 183 -11.63 0.74 -19.21
N GLN A 184 -11.15 -0.05 -18.27
CA GLN A 184 -11.47 0.13 -16.86
C GLN A 184 -11.02 1.53 -16.36
N ALA A 185 -9.83 1.96 -16.75
CA ALA A 185 -9.33 3.29 -16.38
C ALA A 185 -10.29 4.41 -16.85
N ALA A 186 -10.76 4.35 -18.09
CA ALA A 186 -11.68 5.36 -18.62
C ALA A 186 -13.01 5.40 -17.87
N GLU A 187 -13.59 4.23 -17.58
CA GLU A 187 -14.84 4.11 -16.84
C GLU A 187 -14.74 4.70 -15.43
N TRP A 188 -13.61 4.47 -14.74
CA TRP A 188 -13.39 5.02 -13.40
C TRP A 188 -13.11 6.52 -13.42
N PHE A 189 -12.33 7.02 -14.37
CA PHE A 189 -12.11 8.46 -14.49
C PHE A 189 -13.38 9.25 -14.85
N GLU A 190 -14.35 8.64 -15.56
CA GLU A 190 -15.64 9.27 -15.84
C GLU A 190 -16.49 9.48 -14.59
N LYS A 191 -16.44 8.58 -13.64
CA LYS A 191 -17.19 8.64 -12.38
C LYS A 191 -16.66 9.69 -11.39
N VAL A 192 -15.44 10.21 -11.56
CA VAL A 192 -14.81 11.12 -10.60
C VAL A 192 -15.66 12.37 -10.34
N ALA A 193 -16.24 12.94 -11.40
CA ALA A 193 -17.05 14.15 -11.27
C ALA A 193 -18.33 13.93 -10.44
N ASP A 194 -18.91 12.74 -10.51
CA ASP A 194 -20.15 12.39 -9.78
C ASP A 194 -19.89 12.18 -8.28
N GLU A 195 -18.66 11.91 -7.89
CA GLU A 195 -18.24 11.70 -6.50
C GLU A 195 -17.73 12.98 -5.81
N VAL A 196 -17.63 14.10 -6.53
CA VAL A 196 -17.19 15.38 -5.96
C VAL A 196 -18.29 15.99 -5.11
N THR A 197 -18.00 16.27 -3.85
CA THR A 197 -18.92 16.88 -2.89
C THR A 197 -18.70 18.37 -2.70
N ASP A 198 -17.48 18.87 -2.96
CA ASP A 198 -17.10 20.27 -2.87
C ASP A 198 -16.10 20.64 -3.99
N GLU A 199 -16.62 21.32 -5.02
CA GLU A 199 -15.79 21.75 -6.15
C GLU A 199 -14.66 22.70 -5.73
N SER A 200 -14.82 23.48 -4.68
CA SER A 200 -13.82 24.46 -4.27
C SER A 200 -12.50 23.81 -3.79
N THR A 201 -12.61 22.60 -3.23
CA THR A 201 -11.47 21.83 -2.71
C THR A 201 -11.09 20.63 -3.59
N GLN A 202 -12.02 20.13 -4.42
CA GLN A 202 -11.85 18.88 -5.16
C GLN A 202 -11.78 19.07 -6.70
N ALA A 203 -11.88 20.29 -7.24
CA ALA A 203 -11.78 20.52 -8.70
C ALA A 203 -10.51 19.92 -9.32
N TRP A 204 -9.41 19.91 -8.57
CA TRP A 204 -8.13 19.36 -9.03
C TRP A 204 -8.20 17.88 -9.40
N VAL A 205 -9.02 17.06 -8.73
CA VAL A 205 -9.11 15.63 -9.03
C VAL A 205 -9.87 15.39 -10.32
N ILE A 206 -10.87 16.22 -10.65
CA ILE A 206 -11.55 16.20 -11.94
C ILE A 206 -10.56 16.51 -13.06
N ASP A 207 -9.73 17.53 -12.88
CA ASP A 207 -8.73 17.92 -13.88
C ASP A 207 -7.64 16.85 -14.03
N ALA A 208 -7.21 16.22 -12.92
CA ALA A 208 -6.31 15.08 -12.95
C ALA A 208 -6.90 13.91 -13.75
N ALA A 209 -8.17 13.54 -13.53
CA ALA A 209 -8.85 12.48 -14.28
C ALA A 209 -8.93 12.80 -15.78
N LYS A 210 -9.31 14.03 -16.14
CA LYS A 210 -9.33 14.49 -17.54
C LYS A 210 -7.93 14.45 -18.17
N GLN A 211 -6.89 14.85 -17.42
CA GLN A 211 -5.51 14.83 -17.87
C GLN A 211 -5.06 13.40 -18.17
N GLN A 212 -5.34 12.45 -17.26
CA GLN A 212 -4.94 11.05 -17.43
C GLN A 212 -5.68 10.36 -18.59
N ARG A 213 -6.89 10.78 -18.92
CA ARG A 213 -7.62 10.27 -20.08
C ARG A 213 -7.09 10.79 -21.42
N ARG A 214 -6.66 12.07 -21.47
CA ARG A 214 -6.27 12.74 -22.73
C ARG A 214 -4.80 12.57 -23.03
N GLN A 215 -3.95 12.81 -22.05
CA GLN A 215 -2.50 12.80 -22.17
C GLN A 215 -1.90 12.30 -20.84
N PRO A 216 -1.82 10.99 -20.64
CA PRO A 216 -1.36 10.40 -19.38
C PRO A 216 0.02 10.90 -18.97
N ARG A 217 0.17 11.16 -17.66
CA ARG A 217 1.43 11.54 -17.03
C ARG A 217 1.73 10.58 -15.89
N GLU A 218 3.03 10.45 -15.57
CA GLU A 218 3.49 9.61 -14.47
C GLU A 218 3.62 10.38 -13.15
N TRP A 219 3.75 11.71 -13.22
CA TRP A 219 4.01 12.59 -12.10
C TRP A 219 3.02 13.76 -12.10
N PHE A 220 2.63 14.19 -10.90
CA PHE A 220 2.00 15.50 -10.74
C PHE A 220 3.03 16.59 -11.04
N ALA A 221 2.54 17.71 -11.56
CA ALA A 221 3.36 18.88 -11.88
C ALA A 221 3.79 19.61 -10.62
#